data_17b809b1dc128ad2c198de48c98dd91c
#
_entry.id   17b809b1dc128ad2c198de48c98dd91c
#
_cell.length_a   1.000
_cell.length_b   1.000
_cell.length_c   1.000
_cell.angle_alpha   90.00
_cell.angle_beta   90.00
_cell.angle_gamma   90.00
#
_symmetry.space_group_name_H-M   'P 1'
#
loop_
_entity.id
_entity.type
_entity.pdbx_description
1 polymer ?
#
loop_
_entity_poly.entity_id
_entity_poly.type
_entity_poly.pdbx_seq_one_letter_code
_entity_poly.pdbx_strand_id
1 'polypeptide(L)'
;TEAPLEWGSDERLTFLLIGTDAGYGRRGARADSIMVATIDLRDGYVALFGIPRNTGDLPLSESAARALGMQTYPGMISDLYEEALGHPELAPEGQNPGAVVLRDTAGALLGLPVHHYAVVDMGGFVDLVDAFGGIKVNVKERVWVRLSPPRPGEDYRVYDIRPGVQELDGHEALAFARSRTGSNDYERM
;
A
#
# COMPACT_ATOMS: atom_id res chain seq x y z
N THR A 1 -2.78 11.45 24.37
CA THR A 1 -3.49 11.55 23.07
C THR A 1 -3.13 12.91 22.50
N GLU A 2 -2.30 12.92 21.46
CA GLU A 2 -2.05 14.14 20.68
C GLU A 2 -3.38 14.60 20.05
N ALA A 3 -3.59 15.93 20.06
CA ALA A 3 -4.74 16.52 19.38
C ALA A 3 -4.64 16.24 17.86
N PRO A 4 -5.77 16.05 17.16
CA PRO A 4 -5.74 15.93 15.73
C PRO A 4 -5.10 17.15 15.08
N LEU A 5 -4.29 16.95 14.03
CA LEU A 5 -3.74 18.05 13.25
C LEU A 5 -4.86 18.79 12.52
N GLU A 6 -4.87 20.11 12.62
CA GLU A 6 -5.86 20.96 11.97
C GLU A 6 -5.35 21.44 10.60
N TRP A 7 -6.26 21.51 9.61
CA TRP A 7 -5.95 22.12 8.33
C TRP A 7 -5.54 23.59 8.51
N GLY A 8 -4.43 23.97 7.84
CA GLY A 8 -3.89 25.32 7.95
C GLY A 8 -2.90 25.51 9.09
N SER A 9 -2.59 24.45 9.87
CA SER A 9 -1.45 24.47 10.80
C SER A 9 -0.11 24.46 10.02
N ASP A 10 0.98 24.84 10.68
CA ASP A 10 2.33 24.77 10.07
C ASP A 10 2.88 23.33 10.00
N GLU A 11 2.10 22.36 10.37
CA GLU A 11 2.48 20.96 10.48
C GLU A 11 2.15 20.17 9.20
N ARG A 12 2.85 19.05 9.03
CA ARG A 12 2.59 18.12 7.94
C ARG A 12 1.74 16.96 8.42
N LEU A 13 0.78 16.56 7.60
CA LEU A 13 -0.03 15.36 7.80
C LEU A 13 0.55 14.24 6.94
N THR A 14 0.95 13.13 7.57
CA THR A 14 1.61 12.03 6.87
C THR A 14 0.82 10.74 7.03
N PHE A 15 0.60 10.05 5.91
CA PHE A 15 -0.12 8.79 5.80
C PHE A 15 0.78 7.70 5.25
N LEU A 16 0.67 6.48 5.78
CA LEU A 16 1.14 5.28 5.12
C LEU A 16 0.00 4.67 4.31
N LEU A 17 0.19 4.55 3.00
CA LEU A 17 -0.74 3.88 2.08
C LEU A 17 -0.21 2.49 1.80
N ILE A 18 -1.01 1.46 2.10
CA ILE A 18 -0.64 0.05 1.98
C ILE A 18 -1.59 -0.62 1.00
N GLY A 19 -1.05 -1.09 -0.12
CA GLY A 19 -1.76 -1.97 -1.04
C GLY A 19 -1.39 -3.42 -0.76
N THR A 20 -2.38 -4.24 -0.38
CA THR A 20 -2.14 -5.65 -0.09
C THR A 20 -2.55 -6.54 -1.26
N ASP A 21 -1.87 -7.69 -1.37
CA ASP A 21 -2.24 -8.72 -2.32
C ASP A 21 -3.36 -9.64 -1.78
N ALA A 22 -3.97 -9.28 -0.66
CA ALA A 22 -5.14 -9.97 -0.13
C ALA A 22 -6.26 -10.00 -1.19
N GLY A 23 -6.90 -11.16 -1.35
CA GLY A 23 -7.95 -11.34 -2.34
C GLY A 23 -8.44 -12.77 -2.39
N TYR A 24 -9.49 -13.00 -3.19
CA TYR A 24 -10.11 -14.32 -3.31
C TYR A 24 -9.12 -15.39 -3.81
N GLY A 25 -9.10 -16.53 -3.11
CA GLY A 25 -8.23 -17.65 -3.44
C GLY A 25 -6.76 -17.49 -3.02
N ARG A 26 -6.41 -16.41 -2.32
CA ARG A 26 -5.07 -16.21 -1.77
C ARG A 26 -5.03 -16.54 -0.29
N ARG A 27 -3.88 -17.08 0.15
CA ARG A 27 -3.58 -17.28 1.56
C ARG A 27 -2.60 -16.20 1.99
N GLY A 28 -2.88 -15.57 3.14
CA GLY A 28 -2.07 -14.48 3.68
C GLY A 28 -2.40 -13.12 3.03
N ALA A 29 -1.72 -12.10 3.47
CA ALA A 29 -1.80 -10.74 2.95
C ALA A 29 -0.41 -10.11 3.03
N ARG A 30 0.20 -9.82 1.88
CA ARG A 30 1.48 -9.11 1.81
C ARG A 30 1.25 -7.68 1.40
N ALA A 31 2.03 -6.78 1.96
CA ALA A 31 2.07 -5.39 1.53
C ALA A 31 2.92 -5.28 0.26
N ASP A 32 2.29 -5.36 -0.91
CA ASP A 32 2.97 -5.32 -2.21
C ASP A 32 3.18 -3.90 -2.74
N SER A 33 2.39 -2.94 -2.25
CA SER A 33 2.55 -1.50 -2.51
C SER A 33 2.60 -0.77 -1.18
N ILE A 34 3.68 -0.03 -0.94
CA ILE A 34 3.90 0.71 0.29
C ILE A 34 4.34 2.12 -0.09
N MET A 35 3.54 3.11 0.27
CA MET A 35 3.78 4.50 -0.11
C MET A 35 3.52 5.42 1.08
N VAL A 36 4.39 6.38 1.30
CA VAL A 36 4.18 7.45 2.28
C VAL A 36 3.73 8.69 1.54
N ALA A 37 2.57 9.22 1.91
CA ALA A 37 2.04 10.48 1.43
C ALA A 37 2.14 11.50 2.55
N THR A 38 2.81 12.63 2.31
CA THR A 38 2.88 13.74 3.25
C THR A 38 2.26 14.99 2.65
N ILE A 39 1.39 15.64 3.40
CA ILE A 39 0.64 16.83 2.99
C ILE A 39 1.12 18.00 3.84
N ASP A 40 1.60 19.06 3.20
CA ASP A 40 1.83 20.34 3.88
C ASP A 40 0.49 21.04 4.08
N LEU A 41 0.11 21.28 5.32
CA LEU A 41 -1.21 21.82 5.65
C LEU A 41 -1.34 23.33 5.38
N ARG A 42 -0.22 24.01 5.07
CA ARG A 42 -0.23 25.46 4.75
C ARG A 42 -0.67 25.72 3.32
N ASP A 43 -0.16 24.94 2.37
CA ASP A 43 -0.35 25.17 0.93
C ASP A 43 -0.98 23.97 0.22
N GLY A 44 -1.20 22.85 0.94
CA GLY A 44 -1.76 21.63 0.38
C GLY A 44 -0.79 20.85 -0.52
N TYR A 45 0.52 21.16 -0.50
CA TYR A 45 1.50 20.42 -1.27
C TYR A 45 1.61 18.97 -0.79
N VAL A 46 1.54 18.04 -1.74
CA VAL A 46 1.62 16.60 -1.46
C VAL A 46 2.92 16.05 -2.03
N ALA A 47 3.69 15.35 -1.18
CA ALA A 47 4.83 14.56 -1.62
C ALA A 47 4.54 13.06 -1.39
N LEU A 48 4.94 12.23 -2.37
CA LEU A 48 4.77 10.78 -2.32
C LEU A 48 6.14 10.10 -2.35
N PHE A 49 6.33 9.10 -1.48
CA PHE A 49 7.56 8.31 -1.37
C PHE A 49 7.19 6.82 -1.43
N GLY A 50 7.63 6.12 -2.47
CA GLY A 50 7.50 4.66 -2.54
C GLY A 50 8.56 3.98 -1.66
N ILE A 51 8.16 2.99 -0.86
CA ILE A 51 9.08 2.09 -0.16
C ILE A 51 9.07 0.76 -0.91
N PRO A 52 10.22 0.31 -1.46
CA PRO A 52 10.29 -0.98 -2.14
C PRO A 52 9.85 -2.13 -1.23
N ARG A 53 8.97 -2.98 -1.72
CA ARG A 53 8.44 -4.13 -0.97
C ARG A 53 9.52 -5.10 -0.46
N ASN A 54 10.69 -5.11 -1.10
CA ASN A 54 11.86 -5.92 -0.77
C ASN A 54 12.89 -5.19 0.12
N THR A 55 12.54 -4.04 0.69
CA THR A 55 13.37 -3.37 1.71
C THR A 55 13.51 -4.31 2.90
N GLY A 56 14.74 -4.57 3.31
CA GLY A 56 15.11 -5.43 4.44
C GLY A 56 15.81 -4.67 5.56
N ASP A 57 16.25 -5.40 6.57
CA ASP A 57 16.93 -4.86 7.77
C ASP A 57 16.14 -3.74 8.44
N LEU A 58 14.86 -4.05 8.71
CA LEU A 58 13.87 -3.06 9.11
C LEU A 58 13.98 -2.73 10.61
N PRO A 59 14.08 -1.45 10.99
CA PRO A 59 14.01 -1.06 12.39
C PRO A 59 12.63 -1.34 12.96
N LEU A 60 12.57 -1.94 14.13
CA LEU A 60 11.32 -2.22 14.83
C LEU A 60 11.12 -1.26 16.00
N SER A 61 9.87 -0.90 16.28
CA SER A 61 9.50 -0.23 17.53
C SER A 61 9.75 -1.17 18.71
N GLU A 62 9.90 -0.63 19.93
CA GLU A 62 10.12 -1.45 21.13
C GLU A 62 9.04 -2.53 21.34
N SER A 63 7.78 -2.21 21.03
CA SER A 63 6.67 -3.16 21.13
C SER A 63 6.81 -4.28 20.12
N ALA A 64 7.09 -3.97 18.85
CA ALA A 64 7.30 -4.95 17.79
C ALA A 64 8.56 -5.79 18.04
N ALA A 65 9.66 -5.16 18.47
CA ALA A 65 10.90 -5.87 18.81
C ALA A 65 10.69 -6.90 19.92
N ARG A 66 9.89 -6.56 20.92
CA ARG A 66 9.56 -7.45 22.04
C ARG A 66 8.66 -8.58 21.62
N ALA A 67 7.61 -8.30 20.83
CA ALA A 67 6.66 -9.32 20.37
C ALA A 67 7.30 -10.31 19.40
N LEU A 68 8.12 -9.82 18.48
CA LEU A 68 8.80 -10.66 17.48
C LEU A 68 10.13 -11.25 17.98
N GLY A 69 10.60 -10.86 19.19
CA GLY A 69 11.84 -11.37 19.77
C GLY A 69 13.11 -10.94 19.03
N MET A 70 13.08 -9.82 18.31
CA MET A 70 14.23 -9.33 17.53
C MET A 70 14.26 -7.79 17.50
N GLN A 71 15.46 -7.20 17.41
CA GLN A 71 15.61 -5.73 17.36
C GLN A 71 15.40 -5.15 15.95
N THR A 72 15.75 -5.94 14.95
CA THR A 72 15.64 -5.58 13.52
C THR A 72 15.00 -6.76 12.81
N TYR A 73 14.05 -6.51 11.93
CA TYR A 73 13.43 -7.56 11.12
C TYR A 73 14.29 -7.80 9.86
N PRO A 74 14.86 -9.00 9.69
CA PRO A 74 15.82 -9.28 8.61
C PRO A 74 15.13 -9.56 7.26
N GLY A 75 13.82 -9.83 7.27
CA GLY A 75 13.02 -10.11 6.07
C GLY A 75 12.59 -8.85 5.32
N MET A 76 11.77 -9.03 4.30
CA MET A 76 11.23 -7.93 3.51
C MET A 76 10.11 -7.20 4.26
N ILE A 77 9.94 -5.90 3.98
CA ILE A 77 8.86 -5.10 4.56
C ILE A 77 7.46 -5.65 4.19
N SER A 78 7.34 -6.27 3.00
CA SER A 78 6.11 -6.96 2.60
C SER A 78 5.74 -8.12 3.50
N ASP A 79 6.74 -8.85 4.00
CA ASP A 79 6.54 -10.02 4.87
C ASP A 79 6.32 -9.59 6.33
N LEU A 80 6.93 -8.46 6.75
CA LEU A 80 6.71 -7.90 8.09
C LEU A 80 5.23 -7.57 8.34
N TYR A 81 4.52 -7.12 7.30
CA TYR A 81 3.07 -6.89 7.39
C TYR A 81 2.32 -8.16 7.79
N GLU A 82 2.57 -9.26 7.06
CA GLU A 82 1.93 -10.55 7.30
C GLU A 82 2.30 -11.13 8.68
N GLU A 83 3.57 -11.05 9.06
CA GLU A 83 4.07 -11.49 10.36
C GLU A 83 3.35 -10.75 11.50
N ALA A 84 3.29 -9.43 11.41
CA ALA A 84 2.65 -8.59 12.42
C ALA A 84 1.13 -8.83 12.56
N LEU A 85 0.45 -9.30 11.51
CA LEU A 85 -0.97 -9.70 11.60
C LEU A 85 -1.20 -10.85 12.60
N GLY A 86 -0.19 -11.70 12.83
CA GLY A 86 -0.22 -12.76 13.83
C GLY A 86 -0.12 -12.26 15.28
N HIS A 87 0.11 -10.96 15.50
CA HIS A 87 0.37 -10.34 16.78
C HIS A 87 -0.64 -9.23 17.11
N PRO A 88 -1.88 -9.58 17.48
CA PRO A 88 -2.94 -8.58 17.72
C PRO A 88 -2.59 -7.58 18.84
N GLU A 89 -1.70 -7.95 19.76
CA GLU A 89 -1.19 -7.09 20.84
C GLU A 89 -0.36 -5.89 20.34
N LEU A 90 0.05 -5.87 19.07
CA LEU A 90 0.83 -4.80 18.47
C LEU A 90 -0.01 -3.60 18.02
N ALA A 91 -1.32 -3.71 18.12
CA ALA A 91 -2.22 -2.62 17.75
C ALA A 91 -3.31 -2.40 18.81
N PRO A 92 -3.83 -1.18 18.95
CA PRO A 92 -5.06 -0.94 19.68
C PRO A 92 -6.22 -1.78 19.13
N GLU A 93 -7.18 -2.09 20.00
CA GLU A 93 -8.38 -2.84 19.61
C GLU A 93 -9.06 -2.21 18.38
N GLY A 94 -9.39 -3.06 17.40
CA GLY A 94 -10.03 -2.64 16.14
C GLY A 94 -9.07 -2.07 15.08
N GLN A 95 -7.79 -1.94 15.38
CA GLN A 95 -6.78 -1.56 14.40
C GLN A 95 -6.06 -2.77 13.79
N ASN A 96 -5.46 -2.57 12.62
CA ASN A 96 -4.70 -3.59 11.89
C ASN A 96 -3.24 -3.64 12.38
N PRO A 97 -2.79 -4.74 13.04
CA PRO A 97 -1.45 -4.83 13.59
C PRO A 97 -0.36 -4.70 12.52
N GLY A 98 -0.55 -5.32 11.35
CA GLY A 98 0.39 -5.20 10.23
C GLY A 98 0.58 -3.76 9.79
N ALA A 99 -0.51 -3.00 9.69
CA ALA A 99 -0.44 -1.60 9.30
C ALA A 99 0.18 -0.70 10.37
N VAL A 100 -0.08 -0.97 11.66
CA VAL A 100 0.54 -0.23 12.77
C VAL A 100 2.06 -0.44 12.77
N VAL A 101 2.51 -1.69 12.66
CA VAL A 101 3.94 -2.00 12.63
C VAL A 101 4.62 -1.38 11.40
N LEU A 102 3.99 -1.50 10.22
CA LEU A 102 4.56 -0.90 9.00
C LEU A 102 4.60 0.63 9.08
N ARG A 103 3.59 1.28 9.67
CA ARG A 103 3.58 2.71 9.89
C ARG A 103 4.78 3.17 10.73
N ASP A 104 5.00 2.50 11.84
CA ASP A 104 6.10 2.84 12.76
C ASP A 104 7.46 2.56 12.11
N THR A 105 7.59 1.43 11.40
CA THR A 105 8.79 1.07 10.63
C THR A 105 9.08 2.09 9.51
N ALA A 106 8.06 2.50 8.74
CA ALA A 106 8.21 3.51 7.70
C ALA A 106 8.66 4.86 8.28
N GLY A 107 8.08 5.26 9.42
CA GLY A 107 8.50 6.45 10.14
C GLY A 107 9.96 6.41 10.57
N ALA A 108 10.42 5.28 11.11
CA ALA A 108 11.81 5.08 11.50
C ALA A 108 12.76 5.06 10.30
N LEU A 109 12.39 4.42 9.19
CA LEU A 109 13.19 4.40 7.96
C LEU A 109 13.38 5.78 7.33
N LEU A 110 12.34 6.62 7.36
CA LEU A 110 12.34 7.93 6.71
C LEU A 110 12.75 9.07 7.67
N GLY A 111 12.84 8.78 8.96
CA GLY A 111 13.16 9.78 9.98
C GLY A 111 12.07 10.86 10.15
N LEU A 112 10.80 10.49 9.88
CA LEU A 112 9.67 11.42 9.98
C LEU A 112 8.45 10.74 10.65
N PRO A 113 7.58 11.52 11.33
CA PRO A 113 6.38 10.97 11.93
C PRO A 113 5.38 10.55 10.84
N VAL A 114 4.81 9.36 10.98
CA VAL A 114 3.69 8.88 10.15
C VAL A 114 2.45 8.79 11.03
N HIS A 115 1.47 9.66 10.77
CA HIS A 115 0.33 9.88 11.66
C HIS A 115 -0.77 8.85 11.48
N HIS A 116 -1.06 8.49 10.24
CA HIS A 116 -2.18 7.63 9.88
C HIS A 116 -1.73 6.56 8.87
N TYR A 117 -2.58 5.55 8.70
CA TYR A 117 -2.44 4.57 7.62
C TYR A 117 -3.77 4.31 6.93
N ALA A 118 -3.69 3.87 5.68
CA ALA A 118 -4.81 3.30 4.94
C ALA A 118 -4.36 1.98 4.30
N VAL A 119 -5.20 0.96 4.42
CA VAL A 119 -4.96 -0.36 3.81
C VAL A 119 -6.04 -0.60 2.77
N VAL A 120 -5.61 -0.96 1.57
CA VAL A 120 -6.50 -1.27 0.45
C VAL A 120 -6.09 -2.64 -0.11
N ASP A 121 -7.03 -3.56 -0.15
CA ASP A 121 -6.87 -4.81 -0.88
C ASP A 121 -7.27 -4.66 -2.36
N MET A 122 -7.16 -5.73 -3.14
CA MET A 122 -7.47 -5.70 -4.57
C MET A 122 -8.94 -5.33 -4.86
N GLY A 123 -9.87 -5.80 -4.03
CA GLY A 123 -11.29 -5.49 -4.17
C GLY A 123 -11.59 -4.04 -3.84
N GLY A 124 -11.05 -3.56 -2.72
CA GLY A 124 -11.17 -2.16 -2.31
C GLY A 124 -10.51 -1.19 -3.29
N PHE A 125 -9.41 -1.59 -3.95
CA PHE A 125 -8.81 -0.80 -5.01
C PHE A 125 -9.77 -0.63 -6.21
N VAL A 126 -10.42 -1.71 -6.64
CA VAL A 126 -11.42 -1.66 -7.72
C VAL A 126 -12.55 -0.70 -7.35
N ASP A 127 -13.12 -0.86 -6.14
CA ASP A 127 -14.21 0.00 -5.67
C ASP A 127 -13.80 1.47 -5.59
N LEU A 128 -12.59 1.75 -5.13
CA LEU A 128 -12.08 3.11 -5.02
C LEU A 128 -11.98 3.77 -6.39
N VAL A 129 -11.40 3.08 -7.38
CA VAL A 129 -11.27 3.62 -8.75
C VAL A 129 -12.64 3.84 -9.38
N ASP A 130 -13.57 2.89 -9.22
CA ASP A 130 -14.93 2.99 -9.76
C ASP A 130 -15.72 4.13 -9.10
N ALA A 131 -15.54 4.35 -7.80
CA ALA A 131 -16.16 5.46 -7.07
C ALA A 131 -15.73 6.85 -7.60
N PHE A 132 -14.52 6.97 -8.15
CA PHE A 132 -14.02 8.17 -8.82
C PHE A 132 -14.45 8.27 -10.29
N GLY A 133 -15.17 7.27 -10.81
CA GLY A 133 -15.59 7.21 -12.22
C GLY A 133 -14.48 6.74 -13.16
N GLY A 134 -13.49 6.03 -12.64
CA GLY A 134 -12.32 5.59 -13.40
C GLY A 134 -11.10 6.49 -13.25
N ILE A 135 -9.98 6.07 -13.84
CA ILE A 135 -8.74 6.85 -13.88
C ILE A 135 -8.22 7.01 -15.31
N LYS A 136 -7.66 8.17 -15.59
CA LYS A 136 -7.02 8.46 -16.88
C LYS A 136 -5.53 8.17 -16.81
N VAL A 137 -5.06 7.22 -17.64
CA VAL A 137 -3.67 6.76 -17.65
C VAL A 137 -3.09 6.88 -19.06
N ASN A 138 -1.86 7.36 -19.17
CA ASN A 138 -1.10 7.29 -20.43
C ASN A 138 -0.30 5.97 -20.46
N VAL A 139 -0.86 4.98 -21.13
CA VAL A 139 -0.28 3.62 -21.28
C VAL A 139 0.85 3.69 -22.29
N LYS A 140 2.08 3.43 -21.87
CA LYS A 140 3.27 3.50 -22.75
C LYS A 140 3.38 2.29 -23.67
N GLU A 141 3.07 1.10 -23.15
CA GLU A 141 3.15 -0.18 -23.86
C GLU A 141 1.87 -0.98 -23.66
N ARG A 142 1.53 -1.83 -24.66
CA ARG A 142 0.36 -2.71 -24.57
C ARG A 142 0.45 -3.63 -23.36
N VAL A 143 -0.57 -3.61 -22.53
CA VAL A 143 -0.71 -4.52 -21.39
C VAL A 143 -1.68 -5.63 -21.77
N TRP A 144 -1.16 -6.86 -21.84
CA TRP A 144 -1.97 -8.06 -22.01
C TRP A 144 -1.75 -8.98 -20.82
N VAL A 145 -2.78 -9.16 -20.00
CA VAL A 145 -2.65 -9.89 -18.75
C VAL A 145 -3.94 -10.65 -18.41
N ARG A 146 -3.79 -11.89 -17.92
CA ARG A 146 -4.88 -12.66 -17.33
C ARG A 146 -4.75 -12.58 -15.81
N LEU A 147 -5.77 -12.04 -15.16
CA LEU A 147 -5.83 -11.93 -13.71
C LEU A 147 -6.87 -12.85 -13.09
N SER A 148 -6.53 -13.37 -11.89
CA SER A 148 -7.52 -13.93 -10.99
C SER A 148 -8.46 -12.84 -10.49
N PRO A 149 -9.72 -13.16 -10.26
CA PRO A 149 -10.70 -12.20 -9.78
C PRO A 149 -10.30 -11.66 -8.39
N PRO A 150 -10.55 -10.39 -8.09
CA PRO A 150 -10.30 -9.82 -6.78
C PRO A 150 -11.32 -10.29 -5.72
N ARG A 151 -12.49 -10.79 -6.15
CA ARG A 151 -13.61 -11.16 -5.28
C ARG A 151 -14.17 -12.56 -5.56
N PRO A 152 -14.85 -13.18 -4.56
CA PRO A 152 -15.60 -14.42 -4.77
C PRO A 152 -16.71 -14.23 -5.81
N GLY A 153 -16.87 -15.24 -6.68
CA GLY A 153 -17.94 -15.26 -7.68
C GLY A 153 -17.62 -14.50 -8.96
N GLU A 154 -16.49 -13.85 -9.05
CA GLU A 154 -15.99 -13.28 -10.30
C GLU A 154 -15.14 -14.31 -11.06
N ASP A 155 -15.11 -14.21 -12.38
CA ASP A 155 -14.33 -15.09 -13.25
C ASP A 155 -12.96 -14.50 -13.59
N TYR A 156 -12.03 -15.38 -14.00
CA TYR A 156 -10.76 -14.95 -14.59
C TYR A 156 -11.04 -14.14 -15.86
N ARG A 157 -10.42 -12.95 -15.92
CA ARG A 157 -10.54 -12.06 -17.08
C ARG A 157 -9.19 -11.82 -17.74
N VAL A 158 -9.23 -11.67 -19.06
CA VAL A 158 -8.10 -11.21 -19.86
C VAL A 158 -8.30 -9.74 -20.14
N TYR A 159 -7.29 -8.95 -19.83
CA TYR A 159 -7.25 -7.51 -20.09
C TYR A 159 -6.27 -7.24 -21.22
N ASP A 160 -6.70 -6.44 -22.18
CA ASP A 160 -5.92 -6.00 -23.35
C ASP A 160 -5.98 -4.48 -23.44
N ILE A 161 -5.08 -3.81 -22.70
CA ILE A 161 -5.03 -2.36 -22.60
C ILE A 161 -4.00 -1.86 -23.62
N ARG A 162 -4.46 -1.03 -24.56
CA ARG A 162 -3.63 -0.53 -25.66
C ARG A 162 -2.80 0.68 -25.25
N PRO A 163 -1.67 0.94 -25.94
CA PRO A 163 -0.90 2.18 -25.75
C PRO A 163 -1.72 3.43 -26.04
N GLY A 164 -1.38 4.51 -25.36
CA GLY A 164 -2.03 5.81 -25.47
C GLY A 164 -2.78 6.21 -24.21
N VAL A 165 -3.48 7.32 -24.27
CA VAL A 165 -4.31 7.81 -23.16
C VAL A 165 -5.59 6.97 -23.11
N GLN A 166 -5.80 6.27 -21.99
CA GLN A 166 -6.93 5.40 -21.73
C GLN A 166 -7.67 5.86 -20.47
N GLU A 167 -8.98 5.71 -20.44
CA GLU A 167 -9.80 5.76 -19.23
C GLU A 167 -10.01 4.32 -18.78
N LEU A 168 -9.53 4.00 -17.59
CA LEU A 168 -9.55 2.64 -17.02
C LEU A 168 -10.58 2.59 -15.90
N ASP A 169 -11.45 1.59 -15.92
CA ASP A 169 -12.27 1.22 -14.78
C ASP A 169 -11.43 0.56 -13.67
N GLY A 170 -12.03 0.24 -12.52
CA GLY A 170 -11.32 -0.34 -11.40
C GLY A 170 -10.63 -1.66 -11.72
N HIS A 171 -11.26 -2.51 -12.50
CA HIS A 171 -10.68 -3.80 -12.92
C HIS A 171 -9.53 -3.62 -13.92
N GLU A 172 -9.67 -2.74 -14.88
CA GLU A 172 -8.64 -2.40 -15.86
C GLU A 172 -7.45 -1.72 -15.18
N ALA A 173 -7.72 -0.80 -14.25
CA ALA A 173 -6.70 -0.14 -13.43
C ALA A 173 -5.92 -1.14 -12.57
N LEU A 174 -6.61 -2.12 -11.94
CA LEU A 174 -5.97 -3.20 -11.21
C LEU A 174 -5.11 -4.07 -12.14
N ALA A 175 -5.60 -4.39 -13.33
CA ALA A 175 -4.86 -5.14 -14.34
C ALA A 175 -3.59 -4.40 -14.78
N PHE A 176 -3.71 -3.10 -15.03
CA PHE A 176 -2.58 -2.23 -15.37
C PHE A 176 -1.54 -2.20 -14.26
N ALA A 177 -1.95 -1.93 -13.01
CA ALA A 177 -1.06 -1.84 -11.85
C ALA A 177 -0.33 -3.16 -11.54
N ARG A 178 -0.96 -4.30 -11.79
CA ARG A 178 -0.39 -5.63 -11.55
C ARG A 178 0.37 -6.23 -12.74
N SER A 179 0.28 -5.61 -13.90
CA SER A 179 1.01 -6.10 -15.08
C SER A 179 2.52 -6.03 -14.87
N ARG A 180 3.21 -7.08 -15.30
CA ARG A 180 4.68 -7.14 -15.33
C ARG A 180 5.23 -7.01 -16.76
N THR A 181 4.39 -6.63 -17.71
CA THR A 181 4.77 -6.47 -19.10
C THR A 181 5.66 -5.25 -19.26
N GLY A 182 6.88 -5.42 -19.74
CA GLY A 182 7.80 -4.35 -20.11
C GLY A 182 8.43 -3.54 -18.97
N SER A 183 8.22 -3.89 -17.70
CA SER A 183 8.76 -3.12 -16.56
C SER A 183 9.34 -4.02 -15.47
N ASN A 184 10.36 -3.52 -14.78
CA ASN A 184 10.86 -4.10 -13.53
C ASN A 184 10.16 -3.47 -12.30
N ASP A 185 10.42 -4.04 -11.11
CA ASP A 185 9.77 -3.57 -9.88
C ASP A 185 10.09 -2.10 -9.55
N TYR A 186 11.27 -1.59 -9.95
CA TYR A 186 11.68 -0.20 -9.72
C TYR A 186 11.00 0.80 -10.66
N GLU A 187 10.65 0.40 -11.87
CA GLU A 187 9.96 1.28 -12.83
C GLU A 187 8.47 1.43 -12.54
N ARG A 188 7.93 0.59 -11.64
CA ARG A 188 6.52 0.61 -11.22
C ARG A 188 6.27 1.33 -9.92
N MET A 189 7.32 1.71 -9.22
CA MET A 189 7.29 2.56 -8.04
C MET A 189 7.43 4.02 -8.40
#